data_e7a3343a6f6700dd30485473f570e11a
#
_entry.id   e7a3343a6f6700dd30485473f570e11a
#
_cell.length_a   1.000
_cell.length_b   1.000
_cell.length_c   1.000
_cell.angle_alpha   90.00
_cell.angle_beta   90.00
_cell.angle_gamma   90.00
#
_symmetry.space_group_name_H-M   'P 1'
#
loop_
_entity.id
_entity.type
_entity.pdbx_description
1 polymer ?
#
loop_
_entity_poly.entity_id
_entity_poly.type
_entity_poly.pdbx_seq_one_letter_code
_entity_poly.pdbx_strand_id
1 'polypeptide(L)'
;RVAARLERATVKRAGYYADNYKPWAARFPNAATPETTPESPVPNILVATPVSPLPVGDGWEVSVLKGLPNLAANTRLTEDSGYEIGKIEPFKIADIKPRVVADKPRQVIIHLNQSAPEELPADFLQTCIEISPLPENLQAEADGREIQLSGNFSDNDTYTVTLKPPFTSKGGLALAEALTRKITFEHLPPHIAFPSEDVGQLANGNRKYRMLTLNLETARVRIKKLSGIDLIRAFQGYRHFTGNGPNGESIRPAAPIPYPLIVGTPVA
;
A
#
# COMPACT_ATOMS: atom_id res chain seq x y z
N ARG A 1 -5.48 5.77 34.57
CA ARG A 1 -6.02 6.90 33.79
C ARG A 1 -4.86 7.64 33.14
N VAL A 2 -4.99 7.98 31.84
CA VAL A 2 -4.01 8.76 31.08
C VAL A 2 -4.69 10.06 30.69
N ALA A 3 -3.99 11.19 30.91
CA ALA A 3 -4.48 12.48 30.48
C ALA A 3 -4.45 12.59 28.96
N ALA A 4 -5.46 13.24 28.37
CA ALA A 4 -5.52 13.51 26.94
C ALA A 4 -5.65 15.01 26.68
N ARG A 5 -5.03 15.46 25.61
CA ARG A 5 -5.22 16.80 25.05
C ARG A 5 -6.35 16.74 24.04
N LEU A 6 -7.30 17.66 24.16
CA LEU A 6 -8.42 17.78 23.24
C LEU A 6 -8.19 18.95 22.28
N GLU A 7 -8.28 18.67 20.99
CA GLU A 7 -8.15 19.66 19.93
C GLU A 7 -9.28 19.49 18.92
N ARG A 8 -9.62 20.58 18.21
CA ARG A 8 -10.50 20.45 17.04
C ARG A 8 -9.73 19.73 15.93
N ALA A 9 -10.39 18.78 15.27
CA ALA A 9 -9.80 18.15 14.10
C ALA A 9 -9.66 19.16 12.96
N THR A 10 -8.55 19.09 12.23
CA THR A 10 -8.41 19.74 10.93
C THR A 10 -8.90 18.80 9.83
N VAL A 11 -9.18 19.33 8.63
CA VAL A 11 -9.59 18.52 7.47
C VAL A 11 -8.60 17.40 7.21
N LYS A 12 -7.30 17.66 7.26
CA LYS A 12 -6.23 16.68 7.11
C LYS A 12 -6.30 15.56 8.15
N ARG A 13 -6.55 15.89 9.42
CA ARG A 13 -6.62 14.91 10.52
C ARG A 13 -7.94 14.15 10.56
N ALA A 14 -9.04 14.75 10.11
CA ALA A 14 -10.34 14.11 10.05
C ALA A 14 -10.43 13.07 8.92
N GLY A 15 -9.60 13.19 7.86
CA GLY A 15 -9.54 12.25 6.76
C GLY A 15 -10.92 11.92 6.17
N TYR A 16 -11.21 10.62 6.03
CA TYR A 16 -12.51 10.13 5.52
C TYR A 16 -13.74 10.74 6.25
N TYR A 17 -13.62 11.03 7.53
CA TYR A 17 -14.73 11.63 8.30
C TYR A 17 -14.98 13.09 7.93
N ALA A 18 -13.97 13.83 7.42
CA ALA A 18 -14.16 15.19 6.95
C ALA A 18 -15.07 15.24 5.73
N ASP A 19 -14.99 14.28 4.82
CA ASP A 19 -15.83 14.21 3.62
C ASP A 19 -17.28 13.82 3.95
N ASN A 20 -17.48 12.98 4.96
CA ASN A 20 -18.80 12.58 5.42
C ASN A 20 -19.49 13.65 6.27
N TYR A 21 -18.72 14.50 6.93
CA TYR A 21 -19.19 15.68 7.64
C TYR A 21 -19.06 16.95 6.81
N LYS A 22 -19.34 16.88 5.51
CA LYS A 22 -19.54 18.11 4.72
C LYS A 22 -20.46 19.01 5.52
N PRO A 23 -20.07 20.28 5.76
CA PRO A 23 -20.82 21.16 6.64
C PRO A 23 -22.30 21.10 6.26
N TRP A 24 -23.14 21.14 7.26
CA TRP A 24 -24.59 21.22 7.13
C TRP A 24 -25.03 22.26 6.08
N ALA A 25 -24.24 23.31 5.87
CA ALA A 25 -24.35 24.27 4.76
C ALA A 25 -24.34 23.65 3.36
N ALA A 26 -23.69 22.51 3.14
CA ALA A 26 -23.71 21.82 1.84
C ALA A 26 -25.08 21.17 1.52
N ARG A 27 -25.96 21.06 2.49
CA ARG A 27 -27.36 20.64 2.26
C ARG A 27 -28.26 21.76 1.74
N PHE A 28 -27.76 23.00 1.74
CA PHE A 28 -28.46 24.15 1.22
C PHE A 28 -27.78 24.61 -0.09
N PRO A 29 -28.44 24.46 -1.25
CA PRO A 29 -27.82 24.69 -2.57
C PRO A 29 -27.32 26.13 -2.81
N ASN A 30 -27.63 27.09 -1.93
CA ASN A 30 -27.25 28.50 -2.05
C ASN A 30 -26.25 28.98 -1.00
N ALA A 31 -25.73 28.10 -0.14
CA ALA A 31 -24.70 28.48 0.81
C ALA A 31 -23.32 28.40 0.13
N ALA A 32 -22.60 29.51 0.08
CA ALA A 32 -21.21 29.54 -0.34
C ALA A 32 -20.41 28.54 0.53
N THR A 33 -19.87 27.51 -0.07
CA THR A 33 -18.99 26.57 0.61
C THR A 33 -17.67 27.30 0.88
N PRO A 34 -17.28 27.54 2.16
CA PRO A 34 -15.99 28.15 2.41
C PRO A 34 -14.88 27.27 1.82
N GLU A 35 -13.91 27.89 1.18
CA GLU A 35 -12.69 27.20 0.75
C GLU A 35 -12.06 26.52 1.97
N THR A 36 -12.06 25.19 1.99
CA THR A 36 -11.45 24.44 3.08
C THR A 36 -10.03 24.09 2.70
N THR A 37 -9.08 24.57 3.48
CA THR A 37 -7.68 24.16 3.41
C THR A 37 -7.48 22.89 4.26
N PRO A 38 -6.39 22.13 4.07
CA PRO A 38 -6.06 20.97 4.91
C PRO A 38 -6.02 21.31 6.41
N GLU A 39 -5.71 22.55 6.77
CA GLU A 39 -5.60 23.05 8.15
C GLU A 39 -6.91 23.64 8.69
N SER A 40 -7.95 23.75 7.87
CA SER A 40 -9.25 24.26 8.30
C SER A 40 -9.85 23.37 9.38
N PRO A 41 -10.38 23.94 10.50
CA PRO A 41 -11.00 23.15 11.55
C PRO A 41 -12.31 22.53 11.06
N VAL A 42 -12.52 21.27 11.38
CA VAL A 42 -13.77 20.55 11.09
C VAL A 42 -14.73 20.75 12.26
N PRO A 43 -15.94 21.27 12.02
CA PRO A 43 -16.92 21.42 13.09
C PRO A 43 -17.36 20.06 13.63
N ASN A 44 -17.59 19.99 14.93
CA ASN A 44 -18.12 18.81 15.64
C ASN A 44 -17.21 17.56 15.66
N ILE A 45 -15.94 17.68 15.27
CA ILE A 45 -14.95 16.60 15.45
C ILE A 45 -13.87 17.09 16.42
N LEU A 46 -13.70 16.35 17.49
CA LEU A 46 -12.62 16.52 18.45
C LEU A 46 -11.63 15.34 18.32
N VAL A 47 -10.36 15.67 18.40
CA VAL A 47 -9.28 14.68 18.49
C VAL A 47 -8.78 14.67 19.93
N ALA A 48 -8.89 13.52 20.58
CA ALA A 48 -8.28 13.27 21.87
C ALA A 48 -6.92 12.60 21.67
N THR A 49 -5.86 13.32 21.99
CA THR A 49 -4.48 12.77 21.91
C THR A 49 -3.98 12.52 23.34
N PRO A 50 -3.61 11.27 23.69
CA PRO A 50 -2.99 10.99 24.97
C PRO A 50 -1.73 11.84 25.15
N VAL A 51 -1.53 12.41 26.35
CA VAL A 51 -0.33 13.23 26.67
C VAL A 51 0.93 12.35 26.70
N SER A 52 0.78 11.07 27.02
CA SER A 52 1.81 10.04 26.92
C SER A 52 1.25 8.83 26.19
N PRO A 53 2.09 8.01 25.54
CA PRO A 53 1.64 6.77 24.93
C PRO A 53 0.81 5.93 25.91
N LEU A 54 -0.28 5.34 25.41
CA LEU A 54 -1.08 4.45 26.25
C LEU A 54 -0.23 3.23 26.63
N PRO A 55 -0.11 2.89 27.92
CA PRO A 55 0.61 1.71 28.32
C PRO A 55 0.02 0.43 27.73
N VAL A 56 0.88 -0.57 27.55
CA VAL A 56 0.44 -1.92 27.19
C VAL A 56 -0.55 -2.45 28.23
N GLY A 57 -1.65 -3.01 27.79
CA GLY A 57 -2.70 -3.56 28.66
C GLY A 57 -4.03 -3.73 27.96
N ASP A 58 -4.94 -4.36 28.64
CA ASP A 58 -6.30 -4.65 28.17
C ASP A 58 -7.32 -3.65 28.76
N GLY A 59 -8.50 -3.57 28.13
CA GLY A 59 -9.65 -2.82 28.65
C GLY A 59 -9.48 -1.30 28.63
N TRP A 60 -8.71 -0.77 27.68
CA TRP A 60 -8.62 0.67 27.50
C TRP A 60 -9.93 1.24 26.97
N GLU A 61 -10.40 2.30 27.60
CA GLU A 61 -11.65 2.99 27.28
C GLU A 61 -11.42 4.50 27.25
N VAL A 62 -12.02 5.19 26.27
CA VAL A 62 -12.17 6.64 26.27
C VAL A 62 -13.54 6.98 26.83
N SER A 63 -13.60 7.68 27.97
CA SER A 63 -14.84 8.11 28.59
C SER A 63 -14.98 9.62 28.48
N VAL A 64 -16.11 10.07 27.99
CA VAL A 64 -16.54 11.48 28.01
C VAL A 64 -17.56 11.61 29.14
N LEU A 65 -17.18 12.36 30.17
CA LEU A 65 -18.01 12.48 31.36
C LEU A 65 -19.19 13.45 31.12
N LYS A 66 -20.31 13.16 31.76
CA LYS A 66 -21.47 14.06 31.84
C LYS A 66 -21.06 15.45 32.29
N GLY A 67 -21.84 16.44 31.89
CA GLY A 67 -21.58 17.85 32.23
C GLY A 67 -20.76 18.60 31.19
N LEU A 68 -20.21 17.91 30.14
CA LEU A 68 -19.53 18.61 29.04
C LEU A 68 -20.51 19.57 28.33
N PRO A 69 -20.21 20.90 28.28
CA PRO A 69 -21.09 21.84 27.61
C PRO A 69 -20.96 21.75 26.09
N ASN A 70 -22.04 22.04 25.37
CA ASN A 70 -21.96 22.32 23.94
C ASN A 70 -21.25 23.64 23.66
N LEU A 71 -20.98 23.97 22.38
CA LEU A 71 -20.29 25.20 21.99
C LEU A 71 -21.00 26.50 22.47
N ALA A 72 -22.33 26.48 22.53
CA ALA A 72 -23.12 27.62 22.99
C ALA A 72 -23.25 27.67 24.53
N ALA A 73 -22.71 26.70 25.24
CA ALA A 73 -22.79 26.52 26.68
C ALA A 73 -24.23 26.52 27.25
N ASN A 74 -25.25 26.31 26.40
CA ASN A 74 -26.66 26.31 26.79
C ASN A 74 -27.21 24.91 27.10
N THR A 75 -26.48 23.85 26.73
CA THR A 75 -26.82 22.47 27.07
C THR A 75 -25.56 21.74 27.49
N ARG A 76 -25.75 20.66 28.27
CA ARG A 76 -24.67 19.78 28.74
C ARG A 76 -24.98 18.35 28.48
N LEU A 77 -23.93 17.53 28.32
CA LEU A 77 -24.07 16.08 28.26
C LEU A 77 -24.71 15.54 29.53
N THR A 78 -25.80 14.82 29.38
CA THR A 78 -26.62 14.36 30.53
C THR A 78 -26.10 13.06 31.12
N GLU A 79 -25.43 12.22 30.31
CA GLU A 79 -24.90 10.91 30.70
C GLU A 79 -23.44 10.80 30.29
N ASP A 80 -22.71 9.89 30.96
CA ASP A 80 -21.37 9.54 30.55
C ASP A 80 -21.43 8.71 29.25
N SER A 81 -20.49 8.95 28.33
CA SER A 81 -20.36 8.22 27.09
C SER A 81 -18.98 7.61 27.00
N GLY A 82 -18.91 6.30 26.79
CA GLY A 82 -17.66 5.56 26.68
C GLY A 82 -17.48 4.90 25.31
N TYR A 83 -16.23 4.79 24.90
CA TYR A 83 -15.84 4.03 23.72
C TYR A 83 -14.67 3.11 24.09
N GLU A 84 -14.84 1.83 23.89
CA GLU A 84 -13.80 0.85 24.16
C GLU A 84 -12.72 0.91 23.07
N ILE A 85 -11.47 1.19 23.46
CA ILE A 85 -10.30 1.10 22.61
C ILE A 85 -9.85 -0.36 22.51
N GLY A 86 -10.05 -1.14 23.57
CA GLY A 86 -9.68 -2.53 23.70
C GLY A 86 -8.25 -2.72 24.22
N LYS A 87 -7.45 -3.52 23.52
CA LYS A 87 -6.12 -3.94 23.95
C LYS A 87 -5.02 -3.13 23.25
N ILE A 88 -4.07 -2.66 24.07
CA ILE A 88 -2.80 -2.11 23.58
C ILE A 88 -1.74 -3.21 23.70
N GLU A 89 -1.32 -3.76 22.59
CA GLU A 89 -0.27 -4.79 22.55
C GLU A 89 1.12 -4.16 22.54
N PRO A 90 2.15 -4.89 23.04
CA PRO A 90 3.54 -4.46 22.85
C PRO A 90 3.84 -4.22 21.38
N PHE A 91 4.64 -3.20 21.09
CA PHE A 91 5.14 -2.98 19.73
C PHE A 91 6.15 -4.07 19.38
N LYS A 92 5.89 -4.83 18.33
CA LYS A 92 6.71 -5.97 17.91
C LYS A 92 6.78 -6.10 16.40
N ILE A 93 7.82 -6.78 15.96
CA ILE A 93 7.98 -7.20 14.56
C ILE A 93 7.14 -8.46 14.37
N ALA A 94 6.25 -8.44 13.38
CA ALA A 94 5.42 -9.59 13.05
C ALA A 94 6.21 -10.59 12.18
N ASP A 95 6.94 -10.09 11.16
CA ASP A 95 7.74 -10.94 10.28
C ASP A 95 8.72 -10.10 9.45
N ILE A 96 9.72 -10.76 8.84
CA ILE A 96 10.67 -10.17 7.88
C ILE A 96 10.70 -11.10 6.67
N LYS A 97 10.37 -10.57 5.48
CA LYS A 97 10.22 -11.34 4.24
C LYS A 97 10.92 -10.71 3.06
N PRO A 98 11.41 -11.52 2.10
CA PRO A 98 11.86 -11.02 0.81
C PRO A 98 10.67 -10.62 -0.05
N ARG A 99 10.85 -9.58 -0.86
CA ARG A 99 9.91 -9.15 -1.90
C ARG A 99 10.66 -9.02 -3.22
N VAL A 100 10.21 -9.75 -4.23
CA VAL A 100 10.76 -9.70 -5.58
C VAL A 100 9.64 -9.32 -6.55
N VAL A 101 9.85 -8.22 -7.26
CA VAL A 101 8.94 -7.73 -8.30
C VAL A 101 9.75 -7.57 -9.57
N ALA A 102 9.20 -8.00 -10.71
CA ALA A 102 9.93 -8.17 -11.98
C ALA A 102 10.68 -6.93 -12.49
N ASP A 103 10.16 -5.74 -12.22
CA ASP A 103 10.66 -4.46 -12.72
C ASP A 103 11.20 -3.53 -11.62
N LYS A 104 11.39 -4.07 -10.42
CA LYS A 104 11.83 -3.28 -9.26
C LYS A 104 13.04 -3.92 -8.57
N PRO A 105 13.84 -3.12 -7.86
CA PRO A 105 14.88 -3.65 -6.99
C PRO A 105 14.29 -4.65 -5.98
N ARG A 106 15.06 -5.66 -5.63
CA ARG A 106 14.71 -6.59 -4.56
C ARG A 106 14.58 -5.84 -3.26
N GLN A 107 13.61 -6.22 -2.46
CA GLN A 107 13.29 -5.55 -1.19
C GLN A 107 13.16 -6.58 -0.07
N VAL A 108 13.52 -6.16 1.13
CA VAL A 108 13.14 -6.86 2.35
C VAL A 108 12.03 -6.07 3.01
N ILE A 109 10.91 -6.73 3.29
CA ILE A 109 9.75 -6.13 3.95
C ILE A 109 9.73 -6.59 5.40
N ILE A 110 9.75 -5.64 6.31
CA ILE A 110 9.60 -5.87 7.75
C ILE A 110 8.17 -5.51 8.11
N HIS A 111 7.39 -6.50 8.50
CA HIS A 111 6.01 -6.31 8.94
C HIS A 111 5.96 -6.03 10.43
N LEU A 112 5.21 -5.03 10.83
CA LEU A 112 5.02 -4.58 12.20
C LEU A 112 3.57 -4.78 12.63
N ASN A 113 3.33 -4.99 13.91
CA ASN A 113 1.95 -5.06 14.44
C ASN A 113 1.31 -3.67 14.64
N GLN A 114 2.12 -2.61 14.65
CA GLN A 114 1.67 -1.21 14.74
C GLN A 114 2.38 -0.38 13.66
N SER A 115 1.82 0.80 13.35
CA SER A 115 2.40 1.67 12.33
C SER A 115 3.75 2.22 12.74
N ALA A 116 4.70 2.21 11.82
CA ALA A 116 5.96 2.92 11.93
C ALA A 116 5.73 4.44 11.88
N PRO A 117 6.69 5.27 12.33
CA PRO A 117 6.69 6.71 12.04
C PRO A 117 6.63 6.95 10.54
N GLU A 118 5.99 8.04 10.11
CA GLU A 118 5.93 8.42 8.68
C GLU A 118 7.33 8.71 8.11
N GLU A 119 8.18 9.29 8.94
CA GLU A 119 9.59 9.50 8.63
C GLU A 119 10.44 8.67 9.60
N LEU A 120 11.30 7.82 9.05
CA LEU A 120 12.25 7.06 9.84
C LEU A 120 13.34 7.99 10.36
N PRO A 121 13.91 7.72 11.57
CA PRO A 121 15.06 8.45 12.07
C PRO A 121 16.22 8.45 11.06
N ALA A 122 16.95 9.54 10.95
CA ALA A 122 18.06 9.67 10.00
C ALA A 122 19.16 8.61 10.20
N ASP A 123 19.32 8.14 11.42
CA ASP A 123 20.28 7.11 11.81
C ASP A 123 19.65 5.70 11.89
N PHE A 124 18.43 5.52 11.40
CA PHE A 124 17.66 4.26 11.49
C PHE A 124 18.45 3.05 10.99
N LEU A 125 19.07 3.17 9.81
CA LEU A 125 19.83 2.08 9.21
C LEU A 125 21.06 1.69 10.04
N GLN A 126 21.69 2.65 10.71
CA GLN A 126 22.88 2.41 11.51
C GLN A 126 22.54 1.87 12.91
N THR A 127 21.43 2.34 13.50
CA THR A 127 21.09 2.06 14.89
C THR A 127 20.15 0.89 15.06
N CYS A 128 19.16 0.76 14.15
CA CYS A 128 18.07 -0.20 14.30
C CYS A 128 18.18 -1.41 13.37
N ILE A 129 18.94 -1.30 12.27
CA ILE A 129 19.05 -2.38 11.29
C ILE A 129 20.46 -2.99 11.30
N GLU A 130 20.50 -4.33 11.29
CA GLU A 130 21.72 -5.09 11.00
C GLU A 130 21.43 -6.01 9.82
N ILE A 131 22.28 -5.93 8.79
CA ILE A 131 22.19 -6.80 7.61
C ILE A 131 23.58 -7.34 7.28
N SER A 132 23.66 -8.66 7.08
CA SER A 132 24.89 -9.31 6.66
C SER A 132 24.58 -10.38 5.60
N PRO A 133 25.27 -10.35 4.43
CA PRO A 133 26.17 -9.30 3.95
C PRO A 133 25.46 -7.96 3.75
N LEU A 134 26.16 -6.84 3.81
CA LEU A 134 25.59 -5.51 3.62
C LEU A 134 25.39 -5.26 2.11
N PRO A 135 24.15 -5.03 1.65
CA PRO A 135 23.92 -4.67 0.24
C PRO A 135 24.35 -3.24 -0.04
N GLU A 136 24.82 -2.97 -1.24
CA GLU A 136 25.08 -1.61 -1.70
C GLU A 136 23.77 -0.81 -1.85
N ASN A 137 23.88 0.51 -1.69
CA ASN A 137 22.76 1.46 -1.85
C ASN A 137 21.54 1.11 -0.99
N LEU A 138 21.76 0.60 0.23
CA LEU A 138 20.70 0.30 1.16
C LEU A 138 19.92 1.55 1.56
N GLN A 139 18.61 1.51 1.39
CA GLN A 139 17.65 2.55 1.77
C GLN A 139 16.50 1.93 2.55
N ALA A 140 15.87 2.73 3.40
CA ALA A 140 14.71 2.32 4.18
C ALA A 140 13.57 3.33 4.04
N GLU A 141 12.36 2.84 3.85
CA GLU A 141 11.14 3.64 3.80
C GLU A 141 10.07 2.99 4.68
N ALA A 142 9.27 3.82 5.35
CA ALA A 142 8.14 3.35 6.13
C ALA A 142 6.83 3.56 5.35
N ASP A 143 5.97 2.54 5.35
CA ASP A 143 4.63 2.58 4.78
C ASP A 143 3.65 1.90 5.73
N GLY A 144 3.00 2.70 6.57
CA GLY A 144 2.04 2.20 7.55
C GLY A 144 2.68 1.20 8.53
N ARG A 145 2.36 -0.08 8.39
CA ARG A 145 2.88 -1.18 9.22
C ARG A 145 4.03 -1.93 8.58
N GLU A 146 4.60 -1.41 7.53
CA GLU A 146 5.72 -2.01 6.83
C GLU A 146 6.93 -1.08 6.84
N ILE A 147 8.13 -1.65 6.94
CA ILE A 147 9.37 -0.99 6.60
C ILE A 147 9.94 -1.73 5.40
N GLN A 148 10.19 -1.00 4.33
CA GLN A 148 10.74 -1.51 3.09
C GLN A 148 12.22 -1.17 3.03
N LEU A 149 13.07 -2.19 3.03
CA LEU A 149 14.50 -2.05 2.80
C LEU A 149 14.78 -2.37 1.33
N SER A 150 15.27 -1.41 0.59
CA SER A 150 15.68 -1.55 -0.81
C SER A 150 17.18 -1.37 -0.96
N GLY A 151 17.78 -2.10 -1.90
CA GLY A 151 19.21 -2.04 -2.16
C GLY A 151 19.62 -3.05 -3.25
N ASN A 152 20.92 -3.13 -3.53
CA ASN A 152 21.46 -4.08 -4.51
C ASN A 152 21.58 -5.48 -3.89
N PHE A 153 20.44 -6.10 -3.56
CA PHE A 153 20.40 -7.47 -3.07
C PHE A 153 20.68 -8.48 -4.19
N SER A 154 21.62 -9.39 -3.95
CA SER A 154 21.91 -10.54 -4.82
C SER A 154 20.90 -11.68 -4.59
N ASP A 155 20.58 -12.42 -5.63
CA ASP A 155 19.75 -13.64 -5.55
C ASP A 155 20.57 -14.89 -5.23
N ASN A 156 21.89 -14.76 -5.20
CA ASN A 156 22.80 -15.87 -4.84
C ASN A 156 23.19 -15.86 -3.37
N ASP A 157 22.85 -14.79 -2.65
CA ASP A 157 23.27 -14.60 -1.27
C ASP A 157 22.12 -14.85 -0.29
N THR A 158 22.50 -15.32 0.89
CA THR A 158 21.60 -15.39 2.04
C THR A 158 21.93 -14.22 2.97
N TYR A 159 20.94 -13.36 3.19
CA TYR A 159 21.06 -12.21 4.08
C TYR A 159 20.52 -12.54 5.46
N THR A 160 21.25 -12.18 6.50
CA THR A 160 20.73 -12.17 7.86
C THR A 160 20.30 -10.75 8.17
N VAL A 161 19.00 -10.55 8.39
CA VAL A 161 18.41 -9.23 8.64
C VAL A 161 17.84 -9.19 10.04
N THR A 162 18.23 -8.16 10.80
CA THR A 162 17.77 -7.91 12.16
C THR A 162 17.22 -6.50 12.27
N LEU A 163 16.01 -6.36 12.81
CA LEU A 163 15.53 -5.09 13.35
C LEU A 163 15.57 -5.17 14.88
N LYS A 164 16.16 -4.15 15.49
CA LYS A 164 16.40 -4.12 16.96
C LYS A 164 16.02 -2.78 17.58
N PRO A 165 15.85 -2.71 18.91
CA PRO A 165 15.82 -1.45 19.64
C PRO A 165 17.09 -0.60 19.43
N PRO A 166 17.01 0.75 19.54
CA PRO A 166 15.85 1.52 19.93
C PRO A 166 15.00 1.95 18.71
N PHE A 167 13.86 1.36 18.54
CA PHE A 167 12.91 1.76 17.51
C PHE A 167 11.54 1.96 18.15
N THR A 168 10.78 2.97 17.73
CA THR A 168 9.48 3.28 18.30
C THR A 168 8.40 3.29 17.23
N SER A 169 7.18 2.87 17.59
CA SER A 169 6.01 2.99 16.74
C SER A 169 5.58 4.45 16.57
N LYS A 170 4.72 4.75 15.59
CA LYS A 170 4.07 6.06 15.44
C LYS A 170 3.35 6.50 16.72
N GLY A 171 2.84 5.57 17.51
CA GLY A 171 2.22 5.82 18.81
C GLY A 171 3.20 6.01 19.97
N GLY A 172 4.51 5.97 19.72
CA GLY A 172 5.55 6.18 20.74
C GLY A 172 5.87 4.96 21.61
N LEU A 173 5.34 3.76 21.29
CA LEU A 173 5.72 2.55 21.97
C LEU A 173 7.06 2.05 21.46
N ALA A 174 7.97 1.74 22.38
CA ALA A 174 9.27 1.16 22.05
C ALA A 174 9.11 -0.28 21.55
N LEU A 175 9.97 -0.67 20.61
CA LEU A 175 10.08 -2.06 20.15
C LEU A 175 10.47 -2.96 21.31
N ALA A 176 9.66 -3.99 21.55
CA ALA A 176 9.85 -4.86 22.71
C ALA A 176 11.09 -5.74 22.59
N GLU A 177 11.31 -6.33 21.42
CA GLU A 177 12.36 -7.31 21.17
C GLU A 177 12.90 -7.18 19.74
N ALA A 178 14.18 -7.55 19.57
CA ALA A 178 14.77 -7.70 18.25
C ALA A 178 14.24 -8.95 17.55
N LEU A 179 14.11 -8.90 16.22
CA LEU A 179 13.85 -10.07 15.41
C LEU A 179 14.91 -10.20 14.32
N THR A 180 15.49 -11.40 14.24
CA THR A 180 16.43 -11.77 13.19
C THR A 180 15.80 -12.80 12.25
N ARG A 181 15.97 -12.61 10.93
CA ARG A 181 15.57 -13.59 9.91
C ARG A 181 16.66 -13.78 8.87
N LYS A 182 16.78 -14.99 8.38
CA LYS A 182 17.56 -15.30 7.19
C LYS A 182 16.65 -15.14 5.95
N ILE A 183 17.12 -14.36 5.00
CA ILE A 183 16.40 -14.00 3.78
C ILE A 183 17.20 -14.48 2.58
N THR A 184 16.56 -15.22 1.69
CA THR A 184 17.06 -15.56 0.36
C THR A 184 16.06 -15.06 -0.66
N PHE A 185 16.57 -14.52 -1.77
CA PHE A 185 15.71 -14.06 -2.85
C PHE A 185 15.60 -15.18 -3.88
N GLU A 186 14.38 -15.59 -4.17
CA GLU A 186 14.13 -16.58 -5.22
C GLU A 186 14.41 -15.97 -6.60
N HIS A 187 14.96 -16.78 -7.50
CA HIS A 187 15.03 -16.43 -8.90
C HIS A 187 13.63 -16.34 -9.47
N LEU A 188 13.31 -15.22 -10.09
CA LEU A 188 12.06 -15.14 -10.83
C LEU A 188 12.13 -16.07 -12.05
N PRO A 189 11.07 -16.83 -12.36
CA PRO A 189 11.04 -17.67 -13.53
C PRO A 189 11.17 -16.83 -14.80
N PRO A 190 11.69 -17.42 -15.90
CA PRO A 190 11.70 -16.77 -17.19
C PRO A 190 10.31 -16.23 -17.54
N HIS A 191 10.22 -14.96 -17.87
CA HIS A 191 8.94 -14.31 -18.14
C HIS A 191 9.04 -13.30 -19.29
N ILE A 192 7.96 -13.25 -20.07
CA ILE A 192 7.76 -12.22 -21.10
C ILE A 192 6.46 -11.48 -20.79
N ALA A 193 6.51 -10.16 -20.77
CA ALA A 193 5.33 -9.34 -20.63
C ALA A 193 5.31 -8.22 -21.68
N PHE A 194 4.12 -7.84 -22.09
CA PHE A 194 3.88 -6.68 -22.92
C PHE A 194 3.26 -5.58 -22.03
N PRO A 195 3.97 -4.46 -21.78
CA PRO A 195 3.50 -3.43 -20.84
C PRO A 195 2.25 -2.67 -21.33
N SER A 196 1.94 -2.76 -22.62
CA SER A 196 0.72 -2.18 -23.19
C SER A 196 -0.21 -3.29 -23.64
N GLU A 197 -1.33 -3.42 -22.96
CA GLU A 197 -2.43 -4.31 -23.34
C GLU A 197 -3.35 -3.69 -24.43
N ASP A 198 -3.03 -2.50 -24.90
CA ASP A 198 -3.82 -1.81 -25.91
C ASP A 198 -3.74 -2.53 -27.25
N VAL A 199 -4.89 -3.09 -27.62
CA VAL A 199 -5.12 -3.83 -28.87
C VAL A 199 -5.12 -2.89 -30.08
N GLY A 200 -5.30 -1.59 -29.86
CA GLY A 200 -5.39 -0.58 -30.91
C GLY A 200 -4.16 0.29 -30.99
N GLN A 201 -3.33 0.09 -32.02
CA GLN A 201 -2.36 1.10 -32.44
C GLN A 201 -2.91 1.84 -33.66
N LEU A 202 -2.93 3.17 -33.56
CA LEU A 202 -3.30 4.02 -34.69
C LEU A 202 -2.28 3.83 -35.82
N ALA A 203 -2.75 3.90 -37.06
CA ALA A 203 -1.92 3.73 -38.27
C ALA A 203 -0.68 4.64 -38.30
N ASN A 204 -0.76 5.81 -37.66
CA ASN A 204 0.33 6.80 -37.53
C ASN A 204 1.05 6.72 -36.18
N GLY A 205 0.77 5.70 -35.36
CA GLY A 205 1.39 5.52 -34.05
C GLY A 205 2.81 5.01 -34.12
N ASN A 206 3.46 5.01 -32.98
CA ASN A 206 4.80 4.44 -32.84
C ASN A 206 4.72 2.92 -33.07
N ARG A 207 5.28 2.45 -34.18
CA ARG A 207 5.30 1.03 -34.57
C ARG A 207 6.28 0.17 -33.74
N LYS A 208 6.72 0.67 -32.59
CA LYS A 208 7.62 -0.06 -31.69
C LYS A 208 6.78 -0.72 -30.59
N TYR A 209 6.85 -2.02 -30.50
CA TYR A 209 6.33 -2.77 -29.37
C TYR A 209 7.40 -2.88 -28.29
N ARG A 210 7.07 -2.49 -27.08
CA ARG A 210 7.90 -2.74 -25.91
C ARG A 210 7.58 -4.13 -25.38
N MET A 211 8.61 -4.92 -25.20
CA MET A 211 8.54 -6.23 -24.59
C MET A 211 9.45 -6.21 -23.36
N LEU A 212 8.93 -6.60 -22.24
CA LEU A 212 9.72 -6.84 -21.03
C LEU A 212 10.10 -8.32 -21.00
N THR A 213 11.38 -8.60 -20.88
CA THR A 213 11.88 -9.96 -20.70
C THR A 213 12.59 -10.05 -19.37
N LEU A 214 12.36 -11.14 -18.65
CA LEU A 214 13.02 -11.42 -17.40
C LEU A 214 13.65 -12.81 -17.48
N ASN A 215 14.93 -12.91 -17.12
CA ASN A 215 15.70 -14.16 -17.10
C ASN A 215 15.61 -14.96 -18.42
N LEU A 216 15.62 -14.25 -19.55
CA LEU A 216 15.65 -14.80 -20.88
C LEU A 216 16.86 -14.27 -21.64
N GLU A 217 17.69 -15.17 -22.16
CA GLU A 217 18.79 -14.80 -23.05
C GLU A 217 18.28 -14.46 -24.46
N THR A 218 17.25 -15.17 -24.90
CA THR A 218 16.70 -15.00 -26.25
C THR A 218 15.17 -15.12 -26.21
N ALA A 219 14.50 -14.36 -27.07
CA ALA A 219 13.07 -14.47 -27.31
C ALA A 219 12.81 -14.58 -28.82
N ARG A 220 12.02 -15.58 -29.23
CA ARG A 220 11.58 -15.69 -30.64
C ARG A 220 10.26 -14.98 -30.80
N VAL A 221 10.25 -13.90 -31.59
CA VAL A 221 9.04 -13.15 -31.96
C VAL A 221 8.58 -13.64 -33.34
N ARG A 222 7.27 -13.89 -33.46
CA ARG A 222 6.64 -14.22 -34.74
C ARG A 222 5.48 -13.27 -34.96
N ILE A 223 5.39 -12.73 -36.16
CA ILE A 223 4.39 -11.71 -36.52
C ILE A 223 3.52 -12.24 -37.65
N LYS A 224 2.19 -12.08 -37.53
CA LYS A 224 1.25 -12.35 -38.59
C LYS A 224 0.47 -11.08 -38.95
N LYS A 225 0.25 -10.87 -40.24
CA LYS A 225 -0.64 -9.84 -40.75
C LYS A 225 -2.05 -10.41 -40.82
N LEU A 226 -2.98 -9.71 -40.21
CA LEU A 226 -4.41 -10.02 -40.26
C LEU A 226 -5.10 -9.10 -41.28
N SER A 227 -6.01 -9.64 -42.08
CA SER A 227 -6.81 -8.86 -43.02
C SER A 227 -8.19 -9.46 -43.17
N GLY A 228 -9.18 -8.61 -43.46
CA GLY A 228 -10.54 -9.04 -43.71
C GLY A 228 -11.15 -9.87 -42.57
N ILE A 229 -11.68 -11.06 -42.90
CA ILE A 229 -12.34 -11.95 -41.96
C ILE A 229 -11.39 -12.47 -40.84
N ASP A 230 -10.10 -12.56 -41.12
CA ASP A 230 -9.14 -13.04 -40.16
C ASP A 230 -8.98 -12.05 -38.97
N LEU A 231 -9.16 -10.74 -39.23
CA LEU A 231 -9.16 -9.75 -38.17
C LEU A 231 -10.35 -9.99 -37.21
N ILE A 232 -11.54 -10.25 -37.76
CA ILE A 232 -12.74 -10.52 -36.96
C ILE A 232 -12.57 -11.81 -36.14
N ARG A 233 -12.03 -12.87 -36.76
CA ARG A 233 -11.75 -14.15 -36.06
C ARG A 233 -10.70 -13.99 -34.96
N ALA A 234 -9.66 -13.20 -35.20
CA ALA A 234 -8.65 -12.92 -34.19
C ALA A 234 -9.24 -12.15 -33.00
N PHE A 235 -10.07 -11.15 -33.25
CA PHE A 235 -10.76 -10.41 -32.18
C PHE A 235 -11.74 -11.30 -31.39
N GLN A 236 -12.46 -12.20 -32.02
CA GLN A 236 -13.32 -13.15 -31.36
C GLN A 236 -12.50 -14.11 -30.50
N GLY A 237 -11.42 -14.66 -31.05
CA GLY A 237 -10.49 -15.51 -30.30
C GLY A 237 -9.82 -14.78 -29.15
N TYR A 238 -9.46 -13.51 -29.33
CA TYR A 238 -8.84 -12.69 -28.29
C TYR A 238 -9.78 -12.43 -27.10
N ARG A 239 -11.06 -12.20 -27.32
CA ARG A 239 -12.04 -12.07 -26.24
C ARG A 239 -12.14 -13.33 -25.36
N HIS A 240 -12.07 -14.50 -25.97
CA HIS A 240 -12.00 -15.77 -25.24
C HIS A 240 -10.63 -15.97 -24.55
N PHE A 241 -9.59 -15.32 -25.07
CA PHE A 241 -8.21 -15.45 -24.56
C PHE A 241 -7.92 -14.49 -23.40
N THR A 242 -8.53 -13.31 -23.37
CA THR A 242 -8.35 -12.30 -22.31
C THR A 242 -9.07 -12.62 -21.00
N GLY A 243 -9.78 -13.74 -20.95
CA GLY A 243 -10.28 -14.27 -19.70
C GLY A 243 -11.44 -13.53 -19.05
N ASN A 244 -12.08 -12.62 -19.77
CA ASN A 244 -13.30 -11.97 -19.30
C ASN A 244 -14.50 -12.61 -19.99
N GLY A 245 -15.19 -13.48 -19.28
CA GLY A 245 -16.50 -13.99 -19.71
C GLY A 245 -17.56 -12.87 -19.74
N PRO A 246 -18.73 -13.13 -20.34
CA PRO A 246 -19.81 -12.16 -20.45
C PRO A 246 -20.26 -11.55 -19.12
N ASN A 247 -19.98 -12.22 -18.01
CA ASN A 247 -20.35 -11.82 -16.64
C ASN A 247 -19.16 -11.33 -15.80
N GLY A 248 -18.01 -11.00 -16.42
CA GLY A 248 -16.82 -10.57 -15.68
C GLY A 248 -16.03 -11.70 -15.02
N GLU A 249 -16.37 -12.95 -15.31
CA GLU A 249 -15.63 -14.11 -14.81
C GLU A 249 -14.25 -14.21 -15.47
N SER A 250 -13.19 -14.40 -14.67
CA SER A 250 -11.84 -14.62 -15.19
C SER A 250 -11.73 -16.02 -15.80
N ILE A 251 -11.85 -16.12 -17.10
CA ILE A 251 -11.61 -17.37 -17.84
C ILE A 251 -10.09 -17.45 -18.12
N ARG A 252 -9.38 -18.30 -17.40
CA ARG A 252 -7.99 -18.62 -17.76
C ARG A 252 -7.99 -19.63 -18.87
N PRO A 253 -7.39 -19.34 -20.04
CA PRO A 253 -7.25 -20.37 -21.09
C PRO A 253 -6.37 -21.49 -20.55
N ALA A 254 -6.80 -22.74 -20.78
CA ALA A 254 -6.08 -23.93 -20.30
C ALA A 254 -4.68 -24.07 -20.92
N ALA A 255 -4.48 -23.52 -22.12
CA ALA A 255 -3.18 -23.49 -22.80
C ALA A 255 -3.15 -22.37 -23.87
N PRO A 256 -1.99 -21.79 -24.21
CA PRO A 256 -1.86 -20.87 -25.30
C PRO A 256 -2.18 -21.54 -26.64
N ILE A 257 -2.87 -20.80 -27.53
CA ILE A 257 -3.16 -21.31 -28.87
C ILE A 257 -1.81 -21.51 -29.61
N PRO A 258 -1.55 -22.70 -30.15
CA PRO A 258 -0.34 -22.93 -30.93
C PRO A 258 -0.23 -21.96 -32.12
N TYR A 259 0.93 -21.39 -32.36
CA TYR A 259 1.16 -20.42 -33.42
C TYR A 259 0.64 -20.84 -34.80
N PRO A 260 0.74 -22.10 -35.27
CA PRO A 260 0.18 -22.51 -36.55
C PRO A 260 -1.33 -22.34 -36.67
N LEU A 261 -2.05 -22.43 -35.53
CA LEU A 261 -3.51 -22.29 -35.48
C LEU A 261 -3.99 -20.84 -35.39
N ILE A 262 -3.07 -19.90 -35.12
CA ILE A 262 -3.42 -18.48 -35.15
C ILE A 262 -3.63 -18.05 -36.60
N VAL A 263 -4.78 -17.47 -36.90
CA VAL A 263 -5.12 -16.98 -38.24
C VAL A 263 -4.17 -15.86 -38.72
N GLY A 264 -4.07 -15.65 -40.01
CA GLY A 264 -3.26 -14.60 -40.64
C GLY A 264 -2.04 -15.09 -41.39
N THR A 265 -1.44 -14.20 -42.18
CA THR A 265 -0.27 -14.49 -43.01
C THR A 265 1.00 -14.18 -42.22
N PRO A 266 1.97 -15.09 -42.13
CA PRO A 266 3.28 -14.80 -41.51
C PRO A 266 4.00 -13.68 -42.23
N VAL A 267 4.58 -12.76 -41.47
CA VAL A 267 5.40 -11.63 -41.99
C VAL A 267 6.83 -11.77 -41.50
N ALA A 268 7.04 -12.28 -40.29
CA ALA A 268 8.34 -12.55 -39.70
C ALA A 268 8.23 -13.68 -38.66
#